data_f94fa53da3c8d3efca76959ee3e96e31
#
_entry.id   f94fa53da3c8d3efca76959ee3e96e31
#
_cell.length_a   1.000
_cell.length_b   1.000
_cell.length_c   1.000
_cell.angle_alpha   90.00
_cell.angle_beta   90.00
_cell.angle_gamma   90.00
#
_symmetry.space_group_name_H-M   'P 1'
#
loop_
_entity.id
_entity.type
_entity.pdbx_description
1 polymer ?
#
loop_
_entity_poly.entity_id
_entity_poly.type
_entity_poly.pdbx_seq_one_letter_code
_entity_poly.pdbx_strand_id
1 'polypeptide(L)'
;MVVDHATIHRWAIKIVPVLAAVFRRCKRPLGTSWRMGETYIKVHGQWKYLYRAVDRDGDTIDFLLRAKRDKAAARRFLEQAIALHGEPHKITNDQSGANTAAIENYNADHHTDIELRQCKYLNNIVEQDHRAIKRIVRPMLGFKVFRCARILIAGIETMHMIRKGQIHCHDGEVLSAADQFYSLAF
;
A
#
# COMPACT_ATOMS: atom_id res chain seq x y z
N MET A 1 -30.40 15.88 -1.60
CA MET A 1 -30.17 15.21 -2.90
C MET A 1 -29.96 13.71 -2.61
N VAL A 2 -30.83 12.86 -3.12
CA VAL A 2 -30.68 11.41 -3.00
C VAL A 2 -29.84 10.93 -4.19
N VAL A 3 -28.72 10.29 -3.95
CA VAL A 3 -27.80 9.82 -4.98
C VAL A 3 -27.79 8.30 -4.96
N ASP A 4 -27.96 7.68 -6.13
CA ASP A 4 -27.90 6.24 -6.35
C ASP A 4 -26.47 5.71 -6.11
N HIS A 5 -26.37 4.50 -5.57
CA HIS A 5 -25.10 3.82 -5.29
C HIS A 5 -24.21 3.63 -6.53
N ALA A 6 -24.80 3.43 -7.72
CA ALA A 6 -24.05 3.33 -8.97
C ALA A 6 -23.37 4.67 -9.34
N THR A 7 -24.01 5.77 -9.02
CA THR A 7 -23.44 7.12 -9.21
C THR A 7 -22.28 7.36 -8.25
N ILE A 8 -22.41 6.97 -6.97
CA ILE A 8 -21.32 7.04 -5.99
C ILE A 8 -20.13 6.18 -6.46
N HIS A 9 -20.38 4.98 -6.94
CA HIS A 9 -19.33 4.13 -7.51
C HIS A 9 -18.62 4.79 -8.70
N ARG A 10 -19.36 5.38 -9.64
CA ARG A 10 -18.78 6.11 -10.78
C ARG A 10 -17.93 7.30 -10.34
N TRP A 11 -18.37 8.04 -9.33
CA TRP A 11 -17.59 9.14 -8.74
C TRP A 11 -16.31 8.61 -8.08
N ALA A 12 -16.40 7.57 -7.28
CA ALA A 12 -15.22 6.96 -6.67
C ALA A 12 -14.17 6.55 -7.71
N ILE A 13 -14.58 5.90 -8.81
CA ILE A 13 -13.66 5.51 -9.90
C ILE A 13 -12.97 6.72 -10.55
N LYS A 14 -13.61 7.88 -10.60
CA LYS A 14 -13.05 9.11 -11.17
C LYS A 14 -12.18 9.88 -10.16
N ILE A 15 -12.63 10.02 -8.93
CA ILE A 15 -12.04 10.92 -7.91
C ILE A 15 -10.87 10.24 -7.18
N VAL A 16 -10.98 8.96 -6.85
CA VAL A 16 -9.95 8.25 -6.07
C VAL A 16 -8.55 8.31 -6.69
N PRO A 17 -8.35 8.15 -8.01
CA PRO A 17 -7.00 8.28 -8.59
C PRO A 17 -6.39 9.68 -8.38
N VAL A 18 -7.22 10.73 -8.44
CA VAL A 18 -6.78 12.11 -8.23
C VAL A 18 -6.39 12.31 -6.77
N LEU A 19 -7.26 11.92 -5.83
CA LEU A 19 -6.98 11.97 -4.39
C LEU A 19 -5.70 11.22 -4.02
N ALA A 20 -5.53 10.00 -4.53
CA ALA A 20 -4.34 9.20 -4.28
C ALA A 20 -3.07 9.87 -4.83
N ALA A 21 -3.16 10.56 -5.97
CA ALA A 21 -2.02 11.29 -6.54
C ALA A 21 -1.67 12.53 -5.71
N VAL A 22 -2.66 13.30 -5.25
CA VAL A 22 -2.44 14.44 -4.36
C VAL A 22 -1.87 13.98 -3.03
N PHE A 23 -2.46 12.95 -2.39
CA PHE A 23 -1.96 12.40 -1.14
C PHE A 23 -0.49 12.01 -1.20
N ARG A 24 -0.05 11.37 -2.29
CA ARG A 24 1.36 10.97 -2.45
C ARG A 24 2.34 12.15 -2.43
N ARG A 25 1.91 13.33 -2.89
CA ARG A 25 2.73 14.56 -2.84
C ARG A 25 2.82 15.16 -1.44
N CYS A 26 1.77 14.97 -0.65
CA CYS A 26 1.66 15.51 0.71
C CYS A 26 2.08 14.51 1.78
N LYS A 27 2.50 13.30 1.39
CA LYS A 27 2.89 12.25 2.32
C LYS A 27 4.18 12.60 3.05
N ARG A 28 4.19 12.44 4.38
CA ARG A 28 5.39 12.68 5.19
C ARG A 28 6.51 11.68 4.90
N PRO A 29 7.77 12.03 5.15
CA PRO A 29 8.89 11.09 5.07
C PRO A 29 8.64 9.85 5.95
N LEU A 30 9.12 8.71 5.50
CA LEU A 30 8.92 7.40 6.10
C LEU A 30 10.25 6.83 6.61
N GLY A 31 10.17 5.87 7.53
CA GLY A 31 11.33 5.16 8.02
C GLY A 31 12.02 4.31 6.93
N THR A 32 13.34 4.14 7.03
CA THR A 32 14.15 3.37 6.07
C THR A 32 14.25 1.88 6.39
N SER A 33 13.61 1.41 7.46
CA SER A 33 13.52 -0.01 7.80
C SER A 33 12.12 -0.52 7.48
N TRP A 34 12.00 -1.30 6.40
CA TRP A 34 10.71 -1.73 5.87
C TRP A 34 10.37 -3.18 6.27
N ARG A 35 9.08 -3.46 6.32
CA ARG A 35 8.51 -4.81 6.42
C ARG A 35 7.63 -5.05 5.22
N MET A 36 7.94 -6.08 4.46
CA MET A 36 7.26 -6.39 3.21
C MET A 36 6.47 -7.70 3.35
N GLY A 37 5.25 -7.68 2.84
CA GLY A 37 4.37 -8.85 2.82
C GLY A 37 3.34 -8.78 1.71
N GLU A 38 2.62 -9.88 1.50
CA GLU A 38 1.51 -9.94 0.55
C GLU A 38 0.27 -10.57 1.17
N THR A 39 -0.89 -10.18 0.64
CA THR A 39 -2.17 -10.77 1.01
C THR A 39 -3.07 -10.98 -0.21
N TYR A 40 -4.20 -11.65 -0.02
CA TYR A 40 -5.08 -12.06 -1.11
C TYR A 40 -6.33 -11.18 -1.16
N ILE A 41 -6.69 -10.78 -2.38
CA ILE A 41 -7.92 -10.05 -2.71
C ILE A 41 -8.68 -10.82 -3.78
N LYS A 42 -9.99 -11.04 -3.59
CA LYS A 42 -10.82 -11.75 -4.56
C LYS A 42 -11.27 -10.81 -5.67
N VAL A 43 -10.95 -11.14 -6.92
CA VAL A 43 -11.36 -10.38 -8.10
C VAL A 43 -11.87 -11.34 -9.16
N HIS A 44 -13.11 -11.16 -9.61
CA HIS A 44 -13.76 -12.05 -10.57
C HIS A 44 -13.68 -13.54 -10.17
N GLY A 45 -13.96 -13.81 -8.89
CA GLY A 45 -13.89 -15.17 -8.35
C GLY A 45 -12.46 -15.69 -8.10
N GLN A 46 -11.42 -15.04 -8.59
CA GLN A 46 -10.03 -15.47 -8.51
C GLN A 46 -9.25 -14.69 -7.44
N TRP A 47 -8.29 -15.35 -6.79
CA TRP A 47 -7.38 -14.70 -5.88
C TRP A 47 -6.33 -13.89 -6.63
N LYS A 48 -6.18 -12.63 -6.24
CA LYS A 48 -5.15 -11.68 -6.69
C LYS A 48 -4.33 -11.25 -5.48
N TYR A 49 -3.16 -10.69 -5.70
CA TYR A 49 -2.15 -10.48 -4.68
C TYR A 49 -1.96 -8.98 -4.44
N LEU A 50 -2.14 -8.57 -3.20
CA LEU A 50 -1.87 -7.22 -2.74
C LEU A 50 -0.54 -7.24 -1.98
N TYR A 51 0.51 -6.76 -2.63
CA TYR A 51 1.80 -6.49 -2.01
C TYR A 51 1.72 -5.22 -1.18
N ARG A 52 2.42 -5.21 -0.07
CA ARG A 52 2.49 -4.05 0.82
C ARG A 52 3.83 -4.01 1.51
N ALA A 53 4.32 -2.78 1.75
CA ALA A 53 5.39 -2.50 2.68
C ALA A 53 4.94 -1.47 3.72
N VAL A 54 5.38 -1.65 4.96
CA VAL A 54 5.23 -0.70 6.06
C VAL A 54 6.60 -0.46 6.69
N ASP A 55 6.78 0.68 7.34
CA ASP A 55 8.00 0.94 8.09
C ASP A 55 7.95 0.31 9.50
N ARG A 56 8.95 0.64 10.33
CA ARG A 56 9.07 0.14 11.70
C ARG A 56 7.89 0.54 12.58
N ASP A 57 7.34 1.72 12.35
CA ASP A 57 6.25 2.30 13.16
C ASP A 57 4.87 1.86 12.65
N GLY A 58 4.85 1.10 11.55
CA GLY A 58 3.64 0.60 10.92
C GLY A 58 3.05 1.55 9.88
N ASP A 59 3.75 2.61 9.51
CA ASP A 59 3.32 3.51 8.46
C ASP A 59 3.44 2.85 7.09
N THR A 60 2.42 2.99 6.27
CA THR A 60 2.39 2.39 4.95
C THR A 60 3.41 3.04 4.03
N ILE A 61 4.41 2.29 3.55
CA ILE A 61 5.35 2.72 2.52
C ILE A 61 4.63 2.79 1.17
N ASP A 62 4.23 1.64 0.65
CA ASP A 62 3.48 1.54 -0.60
C ASP A 62 2.70 0.23 -0.67
N PHE A 63 1.86 0.10 -1.70
CA PHE A 63 1.07 -1.10 -1.98
C PHE A 63 0.88 -1.28 -3.49
N LEU A 64 0.70 -2.54 -3.94
CA LEU A 64 0.49 -2.87 -5.34
C LEU A 64 -0.39 -4.11 -5.49
N LEU A 65 -1.54 -3.98 -6.19
CA LEU A 65 -2.36 -5.13 -6.57
C LEU A 65 -1.84 -5.75 -7.87
N ARG A 66 -1.54 -7.05 -7.82
CA ARG A 66 -1.06 -7.84 -8.97
C ARG A 66 -1.94 -9.05 -9.24
N ALA A 67 -1.99 -9.46 -10.50
CA ALA A 67 -2.78 -10.60 -10.94
C ALA A 67 -2.15 -11.95 -10.55
N LYS A 68 -0.82 -12.02 -10.53
CA LYS A 68 -0.04 -13.23 -10.23
C LYS A 68 0.89 -12.99 -9.05
N ARG A 69 1.23 -14.08 -8.34
CA ARG A 69 2.26 -14.12 -7.31
C ARG A 69 3.52 -14.72 -7.92
N ASP A 70 4.42 -13.88 -8.36
CA ASP A 70 5.68 -14.29 -8.95
C ASP A 70 6.81 -13.31 -8.58
N LYS A 71 8.04 -13.70 -8.89
CA LYS A 71 9.23 -12.88 -8.66
C LYS A 71 9.14 -11.52 -9.36
N ALA A 72 8.58 -11.48 -10.58
CA ALA A 72 8.41 -10.24 -11.35
C ALA A 72 7.43 -9.28 -10.68
N ALA A 73 6.36 -9.80 -10.06
CA ALA A 73 5.41 -8.98 -9.32
C ALA A 73 6.03 -8.38 -8.05
N ALA A 74 6.77 -9.20 -7.28
CA ALA A 74 7.49 -8.75 -6.09
C ALA A 74 8.57 -7.71 -6.45
N ARG A 75 9.35 -7.97 -7.51
CA ARG A 75 10.36 -7.04 -8.02
C ARG A 75 9.76 -5.70 -8.42
N ARG A 76 8.68 -5.71 -9.22
CA ARG A 76 8.00 -4.48 -9.65
C ARG A 76 7.44 -3.69 -8.47
N PHE A 77 6.94 -4.37 -7.44
CA PHE A 77 6.49 -3.69 -6.22
C PHE A 77 7.66 -3.01 -5.50
N LEU A 78 8.78 -3.71 -5.34
CA LEU A 78 9.98 -3.18 -4.70
C LEU A 78 10.52 -1.95 -5.44
N GLU A 79 10.68 -2.05 -6.75
CA GLU A 79 11.13 -0.95 -7.62
C GLU A 79 10.20 0.28 -7.52
N GLN A 80 8.89 0.05 -7.53
CA GLN A 80 7.90 1.13 -7.34
C GLN A 80 8.06 1.81 -5.99
N ALA A 81 8.19 1.03 -4.91
CA ALA A 81 8.32 1.56 -3.57
C ALA A 81 9.63 2.36 -3.41
N ILE A 82 10.74 1.85 -3.91
CA ILE A 82 12.04 2.54 -3.87
C ILE A 82 12.02 3.82 -4.71
N ALA A 83 11.45 3.78 -5.90
CA ALA A 83 11.36 4.96 -6.77
C ALA A 83 10.55 6.11 -6.14
N LEU A 84 9.57 5.79 -5.29
CA LEU A 84 8.71 6.77 -4.63
C LEU A 84 9.23 7.26 -3.27
N HIS A 85 9.93 6.41 -2.53
CA HIS A 85 10.25 6.65 -1.11
C HIS A 85 11.75 6.57 -0.79
N GLY A 86 12.59 6.34 -1.79
CA GLY A 86 14.01 6.12 -1.61
C GLY A 86 14.35 4.69 -1.20
N GLU A 87 15.64 4.39 -1.17
CA GLU A 87 16.15 3.08 -0.85
C GLU A 87 16.12 2.82 0.67
N PRO A 88 15.54 1.69 1.12
CA PRO A 88 15.61 1.31 2.52
C PRO A 88 16.98 0.71 2.85
N HIS A 89 17.46 0.91 4.07
CA HIS A 89 18.65 0.20 4.52
C HIS A 89 18.36 -1.26 4.85
N LYS A 90 17.10 -1.59 5.17
CA LYS A 90 16.70 -2.93 5.61
C LYS A 90 15.29 -3.27 5.16
N ILE A 91 15.08 -4.51 4.70
CA ILE A 91 13.75 -5.09 4.44
C ILE A 91 13.60 -6.39 5.24
N THR A 92 12.54 -6.46 6.04
CA THR A 92 12.12 -7.69 6.72
C THR A 92 10.97 -8.34 5.95
N ASN A 93 11.03 -9.65 5.70
CA ASN A 93 9.95 -10.45 5.12
C ASN A 93 9.67 -11.73 5.91
N ASP A 94 8.61 -12.44 5.55
CA ASP A 94 8.12 -13.67 6.17
C ASP A 94 8.69 -14.96 5.56
N GLN A 95 9.89 -14.92 4.99
CA GLN A 95 10.51 -16.03 4.24
C GLN A 95 9.83 -16.34 2.88
N SER A 96 9.04 -15.41 2.34
CA SER A 96 8.53 -15.54 0.97
C SER A 96 9.67 -15.59 -0.03
N GLY A 97 9.85 -16.72 -0.72
CA GLY A 97 10.92 -16.89 -1.70
C GLY A 97 10.85 -15.87 -2.86
N ALA A 98 9.65 -15.43 -3.23
CA ALA A 98 9.47 -14.41 -4.27
C ALA A 98 9.97 -13.03 -3.81
N ASN A 99 9.68 -12.65 -2.57
CA ASN A 99 10.13 -11.38 -1.99
C ASN A 99 11.64 -11.40 -1.76
N THR A 100 12.18 -12.49 -1.23
CA THR A 100 13.63 -12.70 -1.04
C THR A 100 14.37 -12.54 -2.38
N ALA A 101 13.99 -13.30 -3.39
CA ALA A 101 14.62 -13.22 -4.71
C ALA A 101 14.48 -11.85 -5.38
N ALA A 102 13.38 -11.12 -5.11
CA ALA A 102 13.22 -9.76 -5.63
C ALA A 102 14.24 -8.79 -5.02
N ILE A 103 14.51 -8.88 -3.72
CA ILE A 103 15.46 -8.02 -3.01
C ILE A 103 16.90 -8.35 -3.41
N GLU A 104 17.27 -9.64 -3.42
CA GLU A 104 18.60 -10.12 -3.84
C GLU A 104 18.92 -9.69 -5.27
N ASN A 105 17.98 -9.89 -6.21
CA ASN A 105 18.16 -9.46 -7.61
C ASN A 105 18.23 -7.93 -7.72
N TYR A 106 17.49 -7.19 -6.89
CA TYR A 106 17.57 -5.73 -6.88
C TYR A 106 18.97 -5.27 -6.47
N ASN A 107 19.49 -5.81 -5.36
CA ASN A 107 20.84 -5.51 -4.88
C ASN A 107 21.91 -5.81 -5.94
N ALA A 108 21.80 -6.96 -6.61
CA ALA A 108 22.75 -7.35 -7.66
C ALA A 108 22.71 -6.41 -8.86
N ASP A 109 21.52 -6.05 -9.33
CA ASP A 109 21.34 -5.23 -10.53
C ASP A 109 21.69 -3.76 -10.33
N HIS A 110 21.49 -3.22 -9.13
CA HIS A 110 21.68 -1.80 -8.81
C HIS A 110 22.92 -1.54 -7.94
N HIS A 111 23.69 -2.60 -7.59
CA HIS A 111 24.87 -2.51 -6.70
C HIS A 111 24.53 -1.87 -5.34
N THR A 112 23.33 -2.20 -4.80
CA THR A 112 22.85 -1.72 -3.50
C THR A 112 23.08 -2.78 -2.43
N ASP A 113 23.05 -2.38 -1.15
CA ASP A 113 23.28 -3.27 -0.01
C ASP A 113 22.09 -3.22 0.96
N ILE A 114 20.89 -3.48 0.43
CA ILE A 114 19.68 -3.57 1.26
C ILE A 114 19.77 -4.83 2.12
N GLU A 115 19.86 -4.66 3.44
CA GLU A 115 19.88 -5.77 4.39
C GLU A 115 18.56 -6.56 4.33
N LEU A 116 18.64 -7.82 3.94
CA LEU A 116 17.50 -8.73 3.97
C LEU A 116 17.41 -9.44 5.32
N ARG A 117 16.30 -9.26 6.03
CA ARG A 117 16.00 -9.98 7.27
C ARG A 117 14.79 -10.88 7.10
N GLN A 118 14.98 -12.17 7.35
CA GLN A 118 13.87 -13.14 7.32
C GLN A 118 13.42 -13.43 8.75
N CYS A 119 12.27 -12.88 9.14
CA CYS A 119 11.75 -13.07 10.49
C CYS A 119 10.21 -13.00 10.51
N LYS A 120 9.58 -14.14 10.73
CA LYS A 120 8.12 -14.27 10.77
C LYS A 120 7.47 -13.36 11.83
N TYR A 121 8.05 -13.28 13.03
CA TYR A 121 7.47 -12.51 14.14
C TYR A 121 7.50 -11.00 13.91
N LEU A 122 8.51 -10.50 13.23
CA LEU A 122 8.61 -9.07 12.94
C LEU A 122 7.66 -8.63 11.82
N ASN A 123 7.07 -9.56 11.09
CA ASN A 123 6.09 -9.28 10.04
C ASN A 123 4.66 -9.09 10.57
N ASN A 124 4.43 -9.26 11.88
CA ASN A 124 3.12 -9.04 12.49
C ASN A 124 2.55 -7.64 12.22
N ILE A 125 3.40 -6.63 12.07
CA ILE A 125 2.97 -5.24 11.80
C ILE A 125 2.33 -5.15 10.42
N VAL A 126 2.95 -5.70 9.37
CA VAL A 126 2.35 -5.70 8.02
C VAL A 126 1.09 -6.59 7.97
N GLU A 127 1.04 -7.65 8.78
CA GLU A 127 -0.16 -8.49 8.89
C GLU A 127 -1.33 -7.76 9.55
N GLN A 128 -1.08 -6.90 10.55
CA GLN A 128 -2.13 -6.04 11.13
C GLN A 128 -2.69 -5.07 10.10
N ASP A 129 -1.85 -4.50 9.27
CA ASP A 129 -2.25 -3.65 8.15
C ASP A 129 -3.10 -4.41 7.13
N HIS A 130 -2.71 -5.63 6.80
CA HIS A 130 -3.52 -6.51 5.95
C HIS A 130 -4.90 -6.78 6.55
N ARG A 131 -5.02 -6.95 7.87
CA ARG A 131 -6.31 -7.14 8.55
C ARG A 131 -7.21 -5.91 8.42
N ALA A 132 -6.65 -4.70 8.52
CA ALA A 132 -7.40 -3.46 8.38
C ALA A 132 -8.08 -3.37 7.01
N ILE A 133 -7.36 -3.67 5.94
CA ILE A 133 -7.91 -3.70 4.58
C ILE A 133 -8.91 -4.85 4.39
N LYS A 134 -8.58 -6.04 4.86
CA LYS A 134 -9.48 -7.21 4.77
C LYS A 134 -10.81 -6.95 5.47
N ARG A 135 -10.84 -6.22 6.57
CA ARG A 135 -12.07 -5.86 7.29
C ARG A 135 -13.04 -5.07 6.40
N ILE A 136 -12.52 -4.23 5.50
CA ILE A 136 -13.32 -3.46 4.54
C ILE A 136 -13.69 -4.31 3.32
N VAL A 137 -12.74 -5.09 2.79
CA VAL A 137 -12.91 -5.80 1.50
C VAL A 137 -13.72 -7.10 1.64
N ARG A 138 -13.64 -7.80 2.78
CA ARG A 138 -14.38 -9.07 2.99
C ARG A 138 -15.89 -8.94 2.83
N PRO A 139 -16.57 -7.95 3.43
CA PRO A 139 -18.01 -7.78 3.25
C PRO A 139 -18.43 -7.48 1.81
N MET A 140 -17.51 -6.96 0.98
CA MET A 140 -17.76 -6.68 -0.44
C MET A 140 -17.82 -7.95 -1.29
N LEU A 141 -17.55 -9.14 -0.74
CA LEU A 141 -17.53 -10.43 -1.42
C LEU A 141 -16.58 -10.51 -2.64
N GLY A 142 -15.69 -9.54 -2.77
CA GLY A 142 -14.71 -9.38 -3.85
C GLY A 142 -15.11 -8.35 -4.90
N PHE A 143 -14.24 -8.20 -5.86
CA PHE A 143 -14.41 -7.24 -6.97
C PHE A 143 -14.76 -7.97 -8.27
N LYS A 144 -15.57 -7.34 -9.12
CA LYS A 144 -15.93 -7.90 -10.45
C LYS A 144 -14.85 -7.64 -11.50
N VAL A 145 -14.17 -6.49 -11.44
CA VAL A 145 -13.21 -6.03 -12.45
C VAL A 145 -11.89 -5.63 -11.80
N PHE A 146 -10.76 -6.10 -12.35
CA PHE A 146 -9.43 -5.84 -11.80
C PHE A 146 -9.09 -4.33 -11.75
N ARG A 147 -9.46 -3.57 -12.80
CA ARG A 147 -9.25 -2.12 -12.84
C ARG A 147 -9.98 -1.42 -11.68
N CYS A 148 -11.25 -1.77 -11.45
CA CYS A 148 -12.04 -1.21 -10.35
C CYS A 148 -11.45 -1.62 -8.99
N ALA A 149 -11.03 -2.88 -8.83
CA ALA A 149 -10.36 -3.35 -7.63
C ALA A 149 -9.12 -2.52 -7.32
N ARG A 150 -8.25 -2.28 -8.31
CA ARG A 150 -7.04 -1.47 -8.14
C ARG A 150 -7.35 -0.05 -7.69
N ILE A 151 -8.35 0.60 -8.28
CA ILE A 151 -8.74 1.97 -7.94
C ILE A 151 -9.34 2.02 -6.53
N LEU A 152 -10.30 1.15 -6.23
CA LEU A 152 -10.99 1.17 -4.93
C LEU A 152 -10.06 0.79 -3.78
N ILE A 153 -9.16 -0.18 -3.99
CA ILE A 153 -8.12 -0.51 -3.01
C ILE A 153 -7.20 0.71 -2.79
N ALA A 154 -6.80 1.42 -3.85
CA ALA A 154 -6.01 2.64 -3.69
C ALA A 154 -6.72 3.68 -2.83
N GLY A 155 -8.04 3.84 -2.98
CA GLY A 155 -8.84 4.72 -2.12
C GLY A 155 -8.88 4.24 -0.67
N ILE A 156 -9.11 2.96 -0.44
CA ILE A 156 -9.11 2.36 0.91
C ILE A 156 -7.75 2.56 1.59
N GLU A 157 -6.66 2.34 0.86
CA GLU A 157 -5.30 2.53 1.35
C GLU A 157 -4.99 4.01 1.65
N THR A 158 -5.41 4.93 0.77
CA THR A 158 -5.26 6.37 1.00
C THR A 158 -5.98 6.80 2.29
N MET A 159 -7.23 6.38 2.47
CA MET A 159 -7.97 6.66 3.71
C MET A 159 -7.35 6.00 4.94
N HIS A 160 -6.74 4.84 4.78
CA HIS A 160 -6.02 4.17 5.86
C HIS A 160 -4.76 4.95 6.27
N MET A 161 -4.00 5.44 5.31
CA MET A 161 -2.82 6.30 5.54
C MET A 161 -3.19 7.65 6.18
N ILE A 162 -4.31 8.27 5.77
CA ILE A 162 -4.84 9.49 6.40
C ILE A 162 -5.16 9.22 7.87
N ARG A 163 -5.82 8.11 8.19
CA ARG A 163 -6.11 7.73 9.58
C ARG A 163 -4.87 7.47 10.43
N LYS A 164 -3.76 7.11 9.81
CA LYS A 164 -2.45 6.97 10.46
C LYS A 164 -1.70 8.30 10.60
N GLY A 165 -2.25 9.41 10.12
CA GLY A 165 -1.58 10.72 10.16
C GLY A 165 -0.37 10.81 9.23
N GLN A 166 -0.44 10.17 8.06
CA GLN A 166 0.70 10.12 7.12
C GLN A 166 0.75 11.32 6.15
N ILE A 167 -0.01 12.38 6.38
CA ILE A 167 0.12 13.66 5.67
C ILE A 167 1.16 14.51 6.39
N HIS A 168 2.00 15.19 5.62
CA HIS A 168 2.93 16.18 6.15
C HIS A 168 2.13 17.42 6.59
N CYS A 169 2.12 17.68 7.89
CA CYS A 169 1.56 18.88 8.47
C CYS A 169 2.68 19.91 8.66
N HIS A 170 2.45 21.15 8.23
CA HIS A 170 3.32 22.26 8.56
C HIS A 170 3.08 22.62 10.04
N ASP A 171 4.12 23.02 10.76
CA ASP A 171 4.07 23.55 12.13
C ASP A 171 3.76 22.57 13.28
N GLY A 172 3.88 21.25 13.07
CA GLY A 172 3.70 20.27 14.13
C GLY A 172 2.24 20.10 14.60
N GLU A 173 1.27 20.64 13.89
CA GLU A 173 -0.15 20.46 14.18
C GLU A 173 -0.57 19.00 13.97
N VAL A 174 -1.28 18.45 14.94
CA VAL A 174 -1.93 17.13 14.83
C VAL A 174 -3.32 17.33 14.23
N LEU A 175 -3.40 17.23 12.90
CA LEU A 175 -4.69 17.31 12.19
C LEU A 175 -5.53 16.06 12.42
N SER A 176 -6.84 16.25 12.60
CA SER A 176 -7.78 15.11 12.57
C SER A 176 -7.78 14.44 11.20
N ALA A 177 -8.23 13.18 11.11
CA ALA A 177 -8.33 12.49 9.82
C ALA A 177 -9.26 13.20 8.83
N ALA A 178 -10.28 13.92 9.33
CA ALA A 178 -11.17 14.73 8.51
C ALA A 178 -10.44 15.96 7.94
N ASP A 179 -9.70 16.69 8.79
CA ASP A 179 -8.93 17.87 8.36
C ASP A 179 -7.85 17.49 7.36
N GLN A 180 -7.12 16.38 7.60
CA GLN A 180 -6.18 15.83 6.64
C GLN A 180 -6.82 15.49 5.31
N PHE A 181 -8.04 14.90 5.32
CA PHE A 181 -8.75 14.59 4.09
C PHE A 181 -9.16 15.88 3.34
N TYR A 182 -9.70 16.86 4.04
CA TYR A 182 -10.10 18.12 3.43
C TYR A 182 -8.90 18.93 2.92
N SER A 183 -7.75 18.88 3.56
CA SER A 183 -6.52 19.55 3.07
C SER A 183 -6.03 19.04 1.73
N LEU A 184 -6.48 17.86 1.28
CA LEU A 184 -6.17 17.35 -0.06
C LEU A 184 -6.98 18.03 -1.18
N ALA A 185 -8.00 18.81 -0.84
CA ALA A 185 -8.87 19.48 -1.81
C ALA A 185 -8.40 20.91 -2.15
N PHE A 186 -7.43 21.43 -1.40
CA PHE A 186 -6.84 22.75 -1.54
C PHE A 186 -5.33 22.68 -1.60
#